data_f96365bf441412c181feec47cbb8717f
#
_entry.id   f96365bf441412c181feec47cbb8717f
#
_cell.length_a   1.000
_cell.length_b   1.000
_cell.length_c   1.000
_cell.angle_alpha   90.00
_cell.angle_beta   90.00
_cell.angle_gamma   90.00
#
_symmetry.space_group_name_H-M   'P 1'
#
loop_
_entity.id
_entity.type
_entity.pdbx_description
1 polymer ?
#
loop_
_entity_poly.entity_id
_entity_poly.type
_entity_poly.pdbx_seq_one_letter_code
_entity_poly.pdbx_strand_id
1 'polypeptide(L)'
;MVKKRVPDWLNSSLWSSPPTDDRLLRYSAASTPEPALQPPVAVSPPAAARPNPSPPPRPETRDLAHSNNIDDSKSNNDRNGSSSVPSPEDFSRQAQLLAELSKKVINMTELRKIASLGIPDGAGIRSTVWKLLLGYLPPDRGQWSSELAKKRSQYKHFKEELLMNPSEITRRLENSTSCEKDELKSESSGMLSRSEITHGEHPLSLGNSSIWNQFFKDTEIIEQIDRDVNRTHPDMHFFSGDSRLAKSNQESLRNILIVFAKLNPGIRYVQGMNEILAPIFYVFRNDPDGEMAAAAEADTFFCFVELLSGFRDHFCQQLDNSVVGIRSTITRLSQLLKEHDEELWRHLEVTTKVNPQFYAFRWITLLLTQEFNFADCLHIWDTLLSDPEGPQETLLRVCCAMLILVRRRLLAGDFTANLKLLQNYPSTNISHLLYVANKLRTQPSG
;
A
#
# COMPACT_ATOMS: atom_id res chain seq x y z
N MET A 1 -28.53 12.90 13.59
CA MET A 1 -27.60 12.56 12.50
C MET A 1 -26.43 11.84 13.13
N VAL A 2 -26.32 10.54 12.90
CA VAL A 2 -25.20 9.74 13.43
C VAL A 2 -24.00 10.02 12.54
N LYS A 3 -22.96 10.67 13.07
CA LYS A 3 -21.64 10.77 12.40
C LYS A 3 -21.18 9.33 12.18
N LYS A 4 -21.12 8.88 10.92
CA LYS A 4 -20.50 7.61 10.55
C LYS A 4 -19.02 7.73 10.85
N ARG A 5 -18.60 7.25 12.02
CA ARG A 5 -17.20 7.11 12.38
C ARG A 5 -16.57 6.05 11.49
N VAL A 6 -15.43 6.38 10.90
CA VAL A 6 -14.49 5.38 10.40
C VAL A 6 -14.22 4.43 11.57
N PRO A 7 -14.26 3.11 11.40
CA PRO A 7 -13.97 2.18 12.48
C PRO A 7 -12.64 2.53 13.15
N ASP A 8 -12.62 2.56 14.48
CA ASP A 8 -11.46 3.00 15.26
C ASP A 8 -10.17 2.22 14.94
N TRP A 9 -10.31 0.98 14.44
CA TRP A 9 -9.20 0.15 14.01
C TRP A 9 -8.55 0.61 12.68
N LEU A 10 -9.29 1.28 11.79
CA LEU A 10 -8.76 1.85 10.54
C LEU A 10 -7.96 3.14 10.79
N ASN A 11 -8.28 3.86 11.87
CA ASN A 11 -7.56 5.05 12.31
C ASN A 11 -6.49 4.74 13.38
N SER A 12 -6.27 3.47 13.68
CA SER A 12 -5.29 3.05 14.68
C SER A 12 -3.88 3.39 14.21
N SER A 13 -3.11 4.02 15.11
CA SER A 13 -1.67 4.28 14.92
C SER A 13 -0.83 3.01 14.68
N LEU A 14 -1.42 1.82 14.83
CA LEU A 14 -0.83 0.52 14.50
C LEU A 14 -0.42 0.39 13.02
N TRP A 15 -1.04 1.18 12.13
CA TRP A 15 -0.73 1.21 10.70
C TRP A 15 0.48 2.09 10.33
N SER A 16 1.01 2.85 11.29
CA SER A 16 1.83 4.03 10.99
C SER A 16 3.33 3.86 11.16
N SER A 17 3.87 2.74 11.60
CA SER A 17 5.33 2.47 11.66
C SER A 17 5.60 1.11 12.34
N PRO A 18 6.74 0.45 12.14
CA PRO A 18 7.14 -0.67 12.98
C PRO A 18 7.16 -0.23 14.44
N PRO A 19 6.60 -1.02 15.37
CA PRO A 19 6.54 -0.62 16.78
C PRO A 19 7.97 -0.52 17.34
N THR A 20 8.38 0.67 17.73
CA THR A 20 9.45 0.85 18.69
C THR A 20 8.99 0.31 20.05
N ASP A 21 9.89 -0.25 20.85
CA ASP A 21 9.59 -0.94 22.12
C ASP A 21 8.69 -0.15 23.10
N ASP A 22 8.66 1.17 23.01
CA ASP A 22 7.83 2.05 23.83
C ASP A 22 6.31 1.94 23.57
N ARG A 23 5.87 1.33 22.48
CA ARG A 23 4.42 1.20 22.16
C ARG A 23 3.76 0.01 22.85
N LEU A 24 4.53 -1.03 23.18
CA LEU A 24 4.01 -2.20 23.88
C LEU A 24 3.66 -1.88 25.34
N LEU A 25 4.32 -0.89 25.97
CA LEU A 25 4.05 -0.46 27.33
C LEU A 25 2.72 0.31 27.49
N ARG A 26 2.19 0.90 26.43
CA ARG A 26 0.90 1.64 26.48
C ARG A 26 -0.33 0.76 26.45
N TYR A 27 -0.22 -0.48 25.99
CA TYR A 27 -1.35 -1.43 25.98
C TYR A 27 -1.51 -2.22 27.27
N SER A 28 -0.47 -2.30 28.10
CA SER A 28 -0.53 -2.95 29.41
C SER A 28 -1.06 -2.05 30.54
N ALA A 29 -1.21 -0.74 30.30
CA ALA A 29 -1.61 0.24 31.30
C ALA A 29 -3.14 0.57 31.31
N ALA A 30 -3.94 -0.05 30.44
CA ALA A 30 -5.36 0.31 30.25
C ALA A 30 -6.38 -0.66 30.86
N SER A 31 -6.02 -1.45 31.89
CA SER A 31 -7.01 -2.27 32.58
C SER A 31 -6.67 -2.52 34.03
N THR A 32 -6.94 -1.53 34.89
CA THR A 32 -7.38 -1.75 36.27
C THR A 32 -8.09 -0.49 36.82
N PRO A 33 -9.26 -0.59 37.43
CA PRO A 33 -9.90 0.56 38.10
C PRO A 33 -9.36 0.74 39.51
N GLU A 34 -9.25 2.02 39.88
CA GLU A 34 -8.89 2.56 41.18
C GLU A 34 -9.79 2.09 42.33
N PRO A 35 -9.32 2.16 43.60
CA PRO A 35 -9.88 3.17 44.47
C PRO A 35 -8.87 3.99 45.28
N ALA A 36 -9.31 5.21 45.57
CA ALA A 36 -8.64 6.28 46.27
C ALA A 36 -8.33 6.02 47.72
N LEU A 37 -7.22 6.65 48.25
CA LEU A 37 -7.16 7.43 49.48
C LEU A 37 -5.78 8.07 49.70
N GLN A 38 -5.79 9.28 50.22
CA GLN A 38 -4.68 10.25 50.37
C GLN A 38 -3.91 10.13 51.69
N PRO A 39 -2.90 11.05 51.92
CA PRO A 39 -1.54 10.79 52.35
C PRO A 39 -1.30 11.11 53.84
N PRO A 40 -0.10 11.15 54.47
CA PRO A 40 0.96 12.12 54.26
C PRO A 40 2.43 11.79 54.71
N VAL A 41 3.31 12.70 54.38
CA VAL A 41 4.48 13.28 55.10
C VAL A 41 5.88 12.71 54.84
N ALA A 42 6.72 13.68 54.53
CA ALA A 42 8.14 13.74 54.24
C ALA A 42 9.12 13.24 55.32
N VAL A 43 10.33 12.89 54.89
CA VAL A 43 11.63 13.29 55.50
C VAL A 43 12.77 12.96 54.52
N SER A 44 13.68 13.94 54.30
CA SER A 44 14.96 13.86 53.55
C SER A 44 16.14 13.84 54.54
N PRO A 45 17.41 13.97 54.05
CA PRO A 45 18.37 12.97 53.66
C PRO A 45 19.52 12.82 54.68
N PRO A 46 20.69 12.20 54.50
CA PRO A 46 21.84 12.74 53.78
C PRO A 46 22.86 11.74 53.15
N ALA A 47 23.50 12.25 52.12
CA ALA A 47 24.88 12.39 51.69
C ALA A 47 25.95 11.27 51.84
N ALA A 48 26.68 11.15 50.75
CA ALA A 48 28.15 11.12 50.55
C ALA A 48 28.85 9.77 50.21
N ALA A 49 29.53 9.83 49.12
CA ALA A 49 30.96 9.62 48.81
C ALA A 49 31.34 8.48 47.85
N ARG A 50 31.97 8.87 46.78
CA ARG A 50 32.90 8.36 45.76
C ARG A 50 33.92 7.31 46.27
N PRO A 51 34.79 6.68 45.40
CA PRO A 51 35.06 6.81 43.95
C PRO A 51 35.37 5.51 43.16
N ASN A 52 35.60 5.67 41.87
CA ASN A 52 36.14 4.74 40.89
C ASN A 52 37.53 4.18 41.24
N PRO A 53 37.94 3.03 40.62
CA PRO A 53 39.15 3.10 39.81
C PRO A 53 39.10 2.41 38.43
N SER A 54 40.01 2.90 37.58
CA SER A 54 40.30 2.57 36.19
C SER A 54 41.15 1.32 35.99
N PRO A 55 41.37 0.86 34.73
CA PRO A 55 41.89 -0.45 34.38
C PRO A 55 43.42 -0.51 34.20
N PRO A 56 44.06 -1.68 34.14
CA PRO A 56 45.45 -1.82 33.72
C PRO A 56 45.60 -2.52 32.34
N PRO A 57 46.84 -2.53 31.78
CA PRO A 57 47.11 -2.43 30.36
C PRO A 57 47.59 -3.74 29.66
N ARG A 58 47.72 -3.59 28.36
CA ARG A 58 48.23 -4.49 27.33
C ARG A 58 49.72 -4.87 27.50
N PRO A 59 50.20 -5.97 26.87
CA PRO A 59 51.49 -5.89 26.24
C PRO A 59 51.52 -6.22 24.74
N GLU A 60 52.41 -5.51 24.06
CA GLU A 60 52.84 -5.61 22.69
C GLU A 60 53.86 -6.72 22.45
N THR A 61 53.94 -7.18 21.18
CA THR A 61 55.17 -7.46 20.41
C THR A 61 54.77 -7.64 18.95
N ARG A 62 55.16 -6.81 17.99
CA ARG A 62 56.36 -6.71 17.12
C ARG A 62 56.70 -8.04 16.39
N ASP A 63 56.96 -8.13 15.11
CA ASP A 63 57.41 -7.34 13.96
C ASP A 63 57.24 -8.21 12.68
N LEU A 64 57.19 -7.79 11.49
CA LEU A 64 57.94 -7.10 10.46
C LEU A 64 57.31 -7.29 9.08
N ALA A 65 57.02 -6.24 8.45
CA ALA A 65 57.37 -5.68 7.12
C ALA A 65 57.26 -6.50 5.83
N HIS A 66 56.52 -5.99 4.84
CA HIS A 66 56.97 -5.32 3.62
C HIS A 66 55.81 -4.88 2.75
N SER A 67 55.68 -3.62 2.56
CA SER A 67 55.68 -2.73 1.40
C SER A 67 55.05 -3.22 0.08
N ASN A 68 53.98 -2.55 -0.38
CA ASN A 68 54.04 -1.59 -1.48
C ASN A 68 52.69 -0.85 -1.68
N ASN A 69 52.83 0.46 -1.86
CA ASN A 69 51.82 1.44 -2.21
C ASN A 69 51.13 1.18 -3.55
N ILE A 70 49.85 1.54 -3.64
CA ILE A 70 49.35 2.50 -4.67
C ILE A 70 48.04 3.11 -4.13
N ASP A 71 47.95 4.45 -4.16
CA ASP A 71 46.80 5.29 -3.97
C ASP A 71 45.59 4.85 -4.83
N ASP A 72 44.38 4.89 -4.27
CA ASP A 72 43.34 5.66 -4.94
C ASP A 72 42.14 5.97 -4.03
N SER A 73 41.72 7.18 -4.17
CA SER A 73 40.63 7.99 -3.66
C SER A 73 39.35 7.31 -3.20
N LYS A 74 38.91 7.79 -2.02
CA LYS A 74 37.59 7.69 -1.44
C LYS A 74 36.48 8.13 -2.40
N SER A 75 35.50 7.28 -2.58
CA SER A 75 34.13 7.67 -2.84
C SER A 75 33.21 6.74 -2.05
N ASN A 76 32.64 7.31 -0.99
CA ASN A 76 31.53 6.70 -0.26
C ASN A 76 30.34 6.58 -1.21
N ASN A 77 29.92 5.36 -1.47
CA ASN A 77 28.65 5.09 -2.11
C ASN A 77 27.92 4.05 -1.25
N ASP A 78 26.99 4.54 -0.45
CA ASP A 78 26.00 3.71 0.26
C ASP A 78 25.20 2.90 -0.76
N ARG A 79 25.61 1.66 -0.99
CA ARG A 79 24.83 0.66 -1.72
C ARG A 79 24.24 -0.32 -0.71
N ASN A 80 23.10 0.04 -0.14
CA ASN A 80 22.20 -0.92 0.45
C ASN A 80 21.23 -1.40 -0.63
N GLY A 81 21.71 -2.25 -1.51
CA GLY A 81 20.96 -2.97 -2.52
C GLY A 81 21.73 -4.23 -2.79
N SER A 82 21.29 -5.33 -2.18
CA SER A 82 21.74 -6.68 -2.53
C SER A 82 21.41 -6.95 -4.00
N SER A 83 22.27 -6.51 -4.92
CA SER A 83 22.25 -6.96 -6.31
C SER A 83 22.80 -8.38 -6.33
N SER A 84 21.94 -9.37 -6.08
CA SER A 84 22.23 -10.76 -6.41
C SER A 84 22.47 -10.82 -7.92
N VAL A 85 23.61 -11.36 -8.33
CA VAL A 85 23.88 -11.67 -9.73
C VAL A 85 22.73 -12.55 -10.23
N PRO A 86 22.04 -12.20 -11.34
CA PRO A 86 20.92 -12.98 -11.85
C PRO A 86 21.29 -14.44 -12.03
N SER A 87 20.47 -15.34 -11.56
CA SER A 87 20.72 -16.78 -11.69
C SER A 87 20.55 -17.22 -13.15
N PRO A 88 21.13 -18.35 -13.60
CA PRO A 88 20.87 -18.90 -14.93
C PRO A 88 19.37 -19.15 -15.16
N GLU A 89 18.61 -19.45 -14.12
CA GLU A 89 17.15 -19.62 -14.16
C GLU A 89 16.43 -18.31 -14.43
N ASP A 90 16.91 -17.19 -13.88
CA ASP A 90 16.34 -15.86 -14.10
C ASP A 90 16.56 -15.43 -15.57
N PHE A 91 17.74 -15.69 -16.15
CA PHE A 91 17.99 -15.43 -17.57
C PHE A 91 17.08 -16.26 -18.48
N SER A 92 16.88 -17.55 -18.15
CA SER A 92 15.98 -18.43 -18.90
C SER A 92 14.54 -17.93 -18.83
N ARG A 93 14.08 -17.54 -17.63
CA ARG A 93 12.74 -17.01 -17.41
C ARG A 93 12.53 -15.67 -18.11
N GLN A 94 13.52 -14.80 -18.06
CA GLN A 94 13.52 -13.53 -18.80
C GLN A 94 13.37 -13.76 -20.30
N ALA A 95 14.13 -14.69 -20.88
CA ALA A 95 14.03 -15.03 -22.29
C ALA A 95 12.65 -15.60 -22.67
N GLN A 96 12.07 -16.46 -21.83
CA GLN A 96 10.72 -16.99 -22.02
C GLN A 96 9.65 -15.89 -22.00
N LEU A 97 9.71 -14.97 -21.03
CA LEU A 97 8.80 -13.82 -20.94
C LEU A 97 8.91 -12.92 -22.17
N LEU A 98 10.14 -12.59 -22.61
CA LEU A 98 10.36 -11.77 -23.80
C LEU A 98 9.83 -12.46 -25.06
N ALA A 99 10.04 -13.78 -25.20
CA ALA A 99 9.51 -14.56 -26.31
C ALA A 99 7.98 -14.53 -26.34
N GLU A 100 7.33 -14.66 -25.17
CA GLU A 100 5.86 -14.59 -25.07
C GLU A 100 5.35 -13.19 -25.41
N LEU A 101 5.97 -12.15 -24.85
CA LEU A 101 5.62 -10.74 -25.09
C LEU A 101 5.88 -10.28 -26.54
N SER A 102 6.75 -10.99 -27.30
CA SER A 102 7.02 -10.67 -28.71
C SER A 102 5.93 -11.14 -29.68
N LYS A 103 5.05 -12.03 -29.26
CA LYS A 103 3.96 -12.56 -30.09
C LYS A 103 2.95 -11.46 -30.43
N LYS A 104 2.31 -11.57 -31.60
CA LYS A 104 1.22 -10.67 -32.00
C LYS A 104 0.04 -10.76 -31.03
N VAL A 105 -0.34 -11.96 -30.65
CA VAL A 105 -1.36 -12.26 -29.62
C VAL A 105 -0.68 -13.04 -28.51
N ILE A 106 -0.69 -12.49 -27.33
CA ILE A 106 -0.04 -13.05 -26.14
C ILE A 106 -0.92 -14.15 -25.55
N ASN A 107 -0.31 -15.31 -25.29
CA ASN A 107 -0.99 -16.38 -24.57
C ASN A 107 -0.99 -16.09 -23.07
N MET A 108 -2.12 -15.59 -22.56
CA MET A 108 -2.26 -15.21 -21.15
C MET A 108 -2.08 -16.38 -20.18
N THR A 109 -2.39 -17.61 -20.60
CA THR A 109 -2.19 -18.80 -19.75
C THR A 109 -0.72 -19.10 -19.56
N GLU A 110 0.06 -19.07 -20.64
CA GLU A 110 1.51 -19.28 -20.57
C GLU A 110 2.22 -18.12 -19.88
N LEU A 111 1.80 -16.86 -20.17
CA LEU A 111 2.32 -15.68 -19.49
C LEU A 111 2.13 -15.79 -17.97
N ARG A 112 0.93 -16.13 -17.49
CA ARG A 112 0.63 -16.33 -16.06
C ARG A 112 1.49 -17.42 -15.44
N LYS A 113 1.65 -18.54 -16.14
CA LYS A 113 2.47 -19.66 -15.68
C LYS A 113 3.93 -19.25 -15.47
N ILE A 114 4.53 -18.52 -16.43
CA ILE A 114 5.92 -18.08 -16.33
C ILE A 114 6.03 -17.00 -15.23
N ALA A 115 5.16 -16.01 -15.22
CA ALA A 115 5.19 -14.90 -14.30
C ALA A 115 4.95 -15.33 -12.83
N SER A 116 4.19 -16.41 -12.59
CA SER A 116 3.95 -16.95 -11.24
C SER A 116 5.21 -17.46 -10.54
N LEU A 117 6.28 -17.69 -11.29
CA LEU A 117 7.60 -18.07 -10.75
C LEU A 117 8.47 -16.85 -10.38
N GLY A 118 7.92 -15.65 -10.49
CA GLY A 118 8.59 -14.37 -10.30
C GLY A 118 9.13 -13.79 -11.62
N ILE A 119 9.03 -12.50 -11.76
CA ILE A 119 9.50 -11.76 -12.94
C ILE A 119 10.89 -11.19 -12.63
N PRO A 120 11.93 -11.56 -13.38
CA PRO A 120 13.26 -11.01 -13.18
C PRO A 120 13.27 -9.48 -13.36
N ASP A 121 14.06 -8.79 -12.54
CA ASP A 121 14.26 -7.36 -12.67
C ASP A 121 15.04 -7.04 -13.95
N GLY A 122 14.55 -6.14 -14.76
CA GLY A 122 15.21 -5.67 -15.98
C GLY A 122 14.26 -5.48 -17.17
N ALA A 123 14.73 -4.74 -18.16
CA ALA A 123 14.10 -4.50 -19.47
C ALA A 123 12.61 -4.09 -19.46
N GLY A 124 12.07 -3.56 -18.36
CA GLY A 124 10.66 -3.15 -18.28
C GLY A 124 9.64 -4.29 -18.33
N ILE A 125 10.10 -5.54 -18.27
CA ILE A 125 9.24 -6.74 -18.43
C ILE A 125 8.11 -6.73 -17.39
N ARG A 126 8.44 -6.47 -16.11
CA ARG A 126 7.43 -6.46 -15.02
C ARG A 126 6.33 -5.44 -15.28
N SER A 127 6.67 -4.24 -15.75
CA SER A 127 5.71 -3.20 -16.10
C SER A 127 4.70 -3.68 -17.15
N THR A 128 5.18 -4.26 -18.25
CA THR A 128 4.31 -4.77 -19.32
C THR A 128 3.50 -5.97 -18.86
N VAL A 129 4.12 -6.91 -18.14
CA VAL A 129 3.42 -8.12 -17.63
C VAL A 129 2.33 -7.73 -16.63
N TRP A 130 2.57 -6.83 -15.68
CA TRP A 130 1.54 -6.41 -14.73
C TRP A 130 0.37 -5.69 -15.42
N LYS A 131 0.64 -4.85 -16.45
CA LYS A 131 -0.41 -4.24 -17.26
C LYS A 131 -1.30 -5.27 -17.97
N LEU A 132 -0.70 -6.37 -18.44
CA LEU A 132 -1.45 -7.49 -19.04
C LEU A 132 -2.22 -8.30 -17.99
N LEU A 133 -1.59 -8.64 -16.87
CA LEU A 133 -2.20 -9.46 -15.81
C LEU A 133 -3.39 -8.75 -15.16
N LEU A 134 -3.31 -7.42 -15.03
CA LEU A 134 -4.38 -6.56 -14.52
C LEU A 134 -5.42 -6.17 -15.59
N GLY A 135 -5.32 -6.71 -16.82
CA GLY A 135 -6.29 -6.44 -17.87
C GLY A 135 -6.26 -5.01 -18.44
N TYR A 136 -5.24 -4.22 -18.09
CA TYR A 136 -5.05 -2.88 -18.62
C TYR A 136 -4.65 -2.90 -20.10
N LEU A 137 -3.76 -3.81 -20.48
CA LEU A 137 -3.41 -4.10 -21.87
C LEU A 137 -4.18 -5.33 -22.37
N PRO A 138 -4.73 -5.30 -23.59
CA PRO A 138 -5.31 -6.48 -24.22
C PRO A 138 -4.21 -7.44 -24.68
N PRO A 139 -4.53 -8.75 -24.83
CA PRO A 139 -3.58 -9.73 -25.34
C PRO A 139 -3.09 -9.45 -26.77
N ASP A 140 -3.90 -8.80 -27.60
CA ASP A 140 -3.54 -8.39 -28.97
C ASP A 140 -2.69 -7.10 -28.91
N ARG A 141 -1.40 -7.24 -29.21
CA ARG A 141 -0.46 -6.12 -29.22
C ARG A 141 -0.81 -5.02 -30.23
N GLY A 142 -1.52 -5.37 -31.30
CA GLY A 142 -1.95 -4.39 -32.32
C GLY A 142 -2.87 -3.31 -31.76
N GLN A 143 -3.54 -3.59 -30.62
CA GLN A 143 -4.46 -2.67 -29.99
C GLN A 143 -3.81 -1.78 -28.92
N TRP A 144 -2.57 -2.06 -28.50
CA TRP A 144 -1.94 -1.36 -27.38
C TRP A 144 -1.86 0.14 -27.56
N SER A 145 -1.39 0.61 -28.72
CA SER A 145 -1.23 2.04 -28.98
C SER A 145 -2.57 2.80 -28.85
N SER A 146 -3.64 2.26 -29.43
CA SER A 146 -4.98 2.87 -29.37
C SER A 146 -5.56 2.85 -27.96
N GLU A 147 -5.44 1.70 -27.24
CA GLU A 147 -5.97 1.59 -25.87
C GLU A 147 -5.19 2.46 -24.88
N LEU A 148 -3.86 2.51 -24.98
CA LEU A 148 -3.04 3.39 -24.15
C LEU A 148 -3.39 4.86 -24.40
N ALA A 149 -3.47 5.30 -25.67
CA ALA A 149 -3.83 6.67 -26.00
C ALA A 149 -5.20 7.07 -25.44
N LYS A 150 -6.20 6.19 -25.63
CA LYS A 150 -7.56 6.39 -25.12
C LYS A 150 -7.61 6.52 -23.60
N LYS A 151 -7.04 5.54 -22.87
CA LYS A 151 -7.06 5.51 -21.40
C LYS A 151 -6.26 6.66 -20.80
N ARG A 152 -5.09 7.00 -21.35
CA ARG A 152 -4.26 8.13 -20.90
C ARG A 152 -4.95 9.47 -21.13
N SER A 153 -5.64 9.65 -22.27
CA SER A 153 -6.47 10.83 -22.53
C SER A 153 -7.63 10.92 -21.54
N GLN A 154 -8.30 9.80 -21.26
CA GLN A 154 -9.38 9.74 -20.28
C GLN A 154 -8.91 10.13 -18.86
N TYR A 155 -7.76 9.61 -18.41
CA TYR A 155 -7.21 9.99 -17.11
C TYR A 155 -6.85 11.48 -17.04
N LYS A 156 -6.27 12.03 -18.11
CA LYS A 156 -5.97 13.45 -18.20
C LYS A 156 -7.24 14.30 -18.03
N HIS A 157 -8.33 13.91 -18.68
CA HIS A 157 -9.62 14.57 -18.52
C HIS A 157 -10.14 14.48 -17.08
N PHE A 158 -10.10 13.30 -16.45
CA PHE A 158 -10.45 13.17 -15.03
C PHE A 158 -9.62 14.07 -14.14
N LYS A 159 -8.31 14.13 -14.37
CA LYS A 159 -7.39 14.97 -13.60
C LYS A 159 -7.73 16.45 -13.76
N GLU A 160 -7.97 16.91 -14.98
CA GLU A 160 -8.34 18.31 -15.27
C GLU A 160 -9.69 18.70 -14.66
N GLU A 161 -10.66 17.81 -14.66
CA GLU A 161 -11.99 18.07 -14.12
C GLU A 161 -12.03 17.99 -12.58
N LEU A 162 -11.45 16.94 -12.00
CA LEU A 162 -11.63 16.62 -10.59
C LEU A 162 -10.62 17.31 -9.66
N LEU A 163 -9.47 17.76 -10.16
CA LEU A 163 -8.46 18.47 -9.36
C LEU A 163 -8.60 20.00 -9.43
N MET A 164 -9.61 20.52 -10.16
CA MET A 164 -9.87 21.96 -10.20
C MET A 164 -10.26 22.52 -8.83
N ASN A 165 -9.77 23.72 -8.53
CA ASN A 165 -10.19 24.48 -7.37
C ASN A 165 -11.64 24.96 -7.49
N PRO A 166 -12.43 25.01 -6.39
CA PRO A 166 -13.81 25.51 -6.41
C PRO A 166 -13.96 26.91 -7.00
N SER A 167 -12.98 27.80 -6.75
CA SER A 167 -12.94 29.14 -7.31
C SER A 167 -12.86 29.14 -8.85
N GLU A 168 -12.17 28.17 -9.41
CA GLU A 168 -12.08 27.99 -10.88
C GLU A 168 -13.38 27.44 -11.46
N ILE A 169 -14.03 26.53 -10.72
CA ILE A 169 -15.35 25.98 -11.09
C ILE A 169 -16.39 27.10 -11.09
N THR A 170 -16.44 27.92 -10.04
CA THR A 170 -17.36 29.05 -9.94
C THR A 170 -17.12 30.04 -11.08
N ARG A 171 -15.86 30.38 -11.38
CA ARG A 171 -15.51 31.28 -12.49
C ARG A 171 -15.91 30.72 -13.86
N ARG A 172 -15.79 29.41 -14.08
CA ARG A 172 -16.23 28.77 -15.35
C ARG A 172 -17.74 28.75 -15.47
N LEU A 173 -18.47 28.51 -14.39
CA LEU A 173 -19.94 28.61 -14.38
C LEU A 173 -20.44 30.04 -14.66
N GLU A 174 -19.81 31.05 -14.06
CA GLU A 174 -20.11 32.44 -14.30
C GLU A 174 -19.84 32.86 -15.76
N ASN A 175 -18.72 32.39 -16.33
CA ASN A 175 -18.36 32.65 -17.72
C ASN A 175 -19.30 31.93 -18.72
N SER A 176 -19.77 30.71 -18.41
CA SER A 176 -20.72 29.98 -19.27
C SER A 176 -22.12 30.60 -19.25
N THR A 177 -22.54 31.14 -18.10
CA THR A 177 -23.82 31.88 -17.99
C THR A 177 -23.78 33.28 -18.63
N SER A 178 -22.59 33.88 -18.78
CA SER A 178 -22.44 35.18 -19.45
C SER A 178 -22.52 35.07 -20.98
N CYS A 179 -22.09 33.97 -21.59
CA CYS A 179 -22.17 33.73 -23.02
C CYS A 179 -23.62 33.53 -23.53
N GLU A 180 -24.54 33.05 -22.71
CA GLU A 180 -25.95 32.88 -23.09
C GLU A 180 -26.79 34.17 -22.95
N LYS A 181 -26.24 35.23 -22.31
CA LYS A 181 -26.95 36.50 -22.07
C LYS A 181 -26.68 37.59 -23.10
N ASP A 182 -25.75 37.40 -24.01
CA ASP A 182 -25.41 38.44 -25.01
C ASP A 182 -26.28 38.42 -26.28
N GLU A 183 -27.16 37.43 -26.46
CA GLU A 183 -28.09 37.42 -27.63
C GLU A 183 -29.46 38.05 -27.37
N LEU A 184 -29.76 38.61 -26.18
CA LEU A 184 -31.04 39.24 -25.86
C LEU A 184 -30.86 40.56 -25.09
N LYS A 185 -30.22 41.54 -25.71
CA LYS A 185 -30.33 42.93 -25.26
C LYS A 185 -30.73 43.85 -26.38
N SER A 186 -32.04 44.07 -26.49
CA SER A 186 -32.57 45.37 -26.94
C SER A 186 -33.34 45.99 -25.78
N GLU A 187 -32.85 47.16 -25.37
CA GLU A 187 -33.53 48.26 -24.71
C GLU A 187 -34.48 47.99 -23.53
N SER A 188 -33.99 48.32 -22.30
CA SER A 188 -34.67 49.29 -21.46
C SER A 188 -33.86 49.66 -20.20
N SER A 189 -33.86 50.92 -19.98
CA SER A 189 -33.48 51.82 -18.89
C SER A 189 -33.47 51.24 -17.46
N GLY A 190 -32.31 51.39 -16.79
CA GLY A 190 -32.17 51.94 -15.44
C GLY A 190 -32.93 51.29 -14.27
N MET A 191 -32.56 50.07 -13.87
CA MET A 191 -32.68 49.63 -12.46
C MET A 191 -31.55 48.61 -12.20
N LEU A 192 -30.77 48.84 -11.15
CA LEU A 192 -29.82 47.85 -10.63
C LEU A 192 -30.61 46.65 -10.15
N SER A 193 -30.76 45.66 -10.99
CA SER A 193 -31.33 44.37 -10.65
C SER A 193 -30.39 43.72 -9.62
N ARG A 194 -30.86 43.67 -8.37
CA ARG A 194 -30.26 42.88 -7.31
C ARG A 194 -30.29 41.42 -7.79
N SER A 195 -29.14 40.88 -8.22
CA SER A 195 -29.03 39.47 -8.55
C SER A 195 -29.48 38.68 -7.33
N GLU A 196 -30.55 37.91 -7.46
CA GLU A 196 -30.96 36.96 -6.44
C GLU A 196 -29.79 35.99 -6.22
N ILE A 197 -29.16 36.11 -5.05
CA ILE A 197 -28.22 35.13 -4.54
C ILE A 197 -29.02 33.84 -4.40
N THR A 198 -28.83 32.90 -5.29
CA THR A 198 -29.40 31.57 -5.18
C THR A 198 -28.92 31.00 -3.85
N HIS A 199 -29.86 30.71 -2.97
CA HIS A 199 -29.63 30.26 -1.57
C HIS A 199 -28.80 28.98 -1.42
N GLY A 200 -28.23 28.42 -2.49
CA GLY A 200 -27.45 27.19 -2.51
C GLY A 200 -25.92 27.36 -2.49
N GLU A 201 -25.41 28.58 -2.73
CA GLU A 201 -23.98 28.78 -3.05
C GLU A 201 -23.16 29.48 -1.93
N HIS A 202 -23.76 29.77 -0.78
CA HIS A 202 -23.04 30.41 0.31
C HIS A 202 -22.13 29.41 1.04
N PRO A 203 -20.87 29.78 1.37
CA PRO A 203 -19.92 28.90 2.08
C PRO A 203 -20.44 28.34 3.41
N LEU A 204 -21.40 29.04 4.05
CA LEU A 204 -22.05 28.62 5.30
C LEU A 204 -23.36 27.86 5.05
N SER A 205 -23.72 27.56 3.80
CA SER A 205 -24.90 26.77 3.47
C SER A 205 -24.66 25.30 3.86
N LEU A 206 -25.40 24.82 4.85
CA LEU A 206 -25.30 23.44 5.38
C LEU A 206 -26.12 22.42 4.58
N GLY A 207 -26.64 22.78 3.40
CA GLY A 207 -27.39 21.88 2.51
C GLY A 207 -26.49 20.75 1.98
N ASN A 208 -27.00 19.52 1.92
CA ASN A 208 -26.27 18.35 1.40
C ASN A 208 -25.87 18.47 -0.09
N SER A 209 -26.46 19.40 -0.84
CA SER A 209 -26.20 19.72 -2.24
C SER A 209 -25.28 20.92 -2.44
N SER A 210 -24.78 21.55 -1.37
CA SER A 210 -23.88 22.70 -1.48
C SER A 210 -22.52 22.27 -2.02
N ILE A 211 -22.00 22.96 -3.05
CA ILE A 211 -20.64 22.79 -3.60
C ILE A 211 -19.60 22.94 -2.48
N TRP A 212 -19.81 23.86 -1.54
CA TRP A 212 -18.93 24.08 -0.40
C TRP A 212 -18.93 22.93 0.59
N ASN A 213 -20.10 22.32 0.86
CA ASN A 213 -20.14 21.15 1.73
C ASN A 213 -19.43 19.95 1.11
N GLN A 214 -19.55 19.77 -0.20
CA GLN A 214 -18.79 18.75 -0.94
C GLN A 214 -17.28 19.08 -0.89
N PHE A 215 -16.90 20.32 -1.08
CA PHE A 215 -15.51 20.76 -0.99
C PHE A 215 -14.90 20.52 0.39
N PHE A 216 -15.60 20.83 1.49
CA PHE A 216 -15.10 20.56 2.84
C PHE A 216 -14.93 19.06 3.11
N LYS A 217 -15.85 18.23 2.63
CA LYS A 217 -15.72 16.77 2.71
C LYS A 217 -14.53 16.25 1.89
N ASP A 218 -14.33 16.82 0.71
CA ASP A 218 -13.20 16.48 -0.14
C ASP A 218 -11.87 16.93 0.48
N THR A 219 -11.85 18.09 1.15
CA THR A 219 -10.65 18.59 1.85
C THR A 219 -10.21 17.65 2.97
N GLU A 220 -11.13 17.13 3.78
CA GLU A 220 -10.81 16.16 4.83
C GLU A 220 -10.16 14.89 4.26
N ILE A 221 -10.68 14.40 3.12
CA ILE A 221 -10.12 13.24 2.43
C ILE A 221 -8.74 13.57 1.84
N ILE A 222 -8.58 14.74 1.24
CA ILE A 222 -7.31 15.19 0.66
C ILE A 222 -6.24 15.30 1.74
N GLU A 223 -6.55 15.89 2.89
CA GLU A 223 -5.62 15.96 4.02
C GLU A 223 -5.20 14.58 4.53
N GLN A 224 -6.10 13.61 4.52
CA GLN A 224 -5.77 12.24 4.88
C GLN A 224 -4.85 11.60 3.85
N ILE A 225 -5.13 11.77 2.56
CA ILE A 225 -4.27 11.31 1.47
C ILE A 225 -2.87 11.92 1.58
N ASP A 226 -2.78 13.23 1.82
CA ASP A 226 -1.50 13.94 1.95
C ASP A 226 -0.66 13.39 3.11
N ARG A 227 -1.26 13.14 4.26
CA ARG A 227 -0.58 12.51 5.39
C ARG A 227 -0.08 11.11 5.07
N ASP A 228 -0.89 10.31 4.36
CA ASP A 228 -0.56 8.92 4.03
C ASP A 228 0.51 8.84 2.94
N VAL A 229 0.42 9.67 1.90
CA VAL A 229 1.44 9.75 0.84
C VAL A 229 2.80 10.17 1.41
N ASN A 230 2.84 11.17 2.30
CA ASN A 230 4.08 11.63 2.91
C ASN A 230 4.79 10.57 3.78
N ARG A 231 4.09 9.56 4.25
CA ARG A 231 4.64 8.45 5.05
C ARG A 231 4.78 7.14 4.30
N THR A 232 4.46 7.11 2.99
CA THR A 232 4.62 5.93 2.14
C THR A 232 6.09 5.62 1.96
N HIS A 233 6.54 4.43 2.38
CA HIS A 233 7.93 3.95 2.28
C HIS A 233 8.99 5.03 2.59
N PRO A 234 9.06 5.53 3.82
CA PRO A 234 9.91 6.67 4.18
C PRO A 234 11.41 6.37 4.07
N ASP A 235 11.79 5.11 4.04
CA ASP A 235 13.14 4.59 3.83
C ASP A 235 13.57 4.55 2.36
N MET A 236 12.66 4.78 1.42
CA MET A 236 12.94 4.78 -0.01
C MET A 236 13.00 6.19 -0.57
N HIS A 237 14.17 6.60 -1.09
CA HIS A 237 14.34 7.91 -1.77
C HIS A 237 13.45 8.11 -3.00
N PHE A 238 12.86 7.05 -3.51
CA PHE A 238 11.86 7.11 -4.59
C PHE A 238 10.56 7.77 -4.13
N PHE A 239 10.11 7.48 -2.91
CA PHE A 239 8.86 7.99 -2.34
C PHE A 239 9.06 9.10 -1.32
N SER A 240 10.26 9.23 -0.75
CA SER A 240 10.54 10.11 0.39
C SER A 240 11.75 10.99 0.14
N GLY A 241 11.77 12.14 0.82
CA GLY A 241 12.86 13.11 0.78
C GLY A 241 12.54 14.35 -0.06
N ASP A 242 13.54 15.25 -0.14
CA ASP A 242 13.39 16.57 -0.77
C ASP A 242 13.76 16.62 -2.25
N SER A 243 14.12 15.47 -2.84
CA SER A 243 14.47 15.41 -4.25
C SER A 243 13.25 15.79 -5.13
N ARG A 244 13.52 16.44 -6.25
CA ARG A 244 12.48 16.76 -7.24
C ARG A 244 11.74 15.51 -7.72
N LEU A 245 12.46 14.39 -7.82
CA LEU A 245 11.89 13.11 -8.23
C LEU A 245 10.90 12.60 -7.17
N ALA A 246 11.31 12.56 -5.89
CA ALA A 246 10.44 12.10 -4.80
C ALA A 246 9.18 12.95 -4.70
N LYS A 247 9.30 14.28 -4.75
CA LYS A 247 8.15 15.20 -4.72
C LYS A 247 7.20 14.99 -5.91
N SER A 248 7.73 14.80 -7.12
CA SER A 248 6.93 14.48 -8.30
C SER A 248 6.21 13.14 -8.17
N ASN A 249 6.87 12.13 -7.59
CA ASN A 249 6.27 10.82 -7.36
C ASN A 249 5.18 10.89 -6.27
N GLN A 250 5.40 11.62 -5.18
CA GLN A 250 4.38 11.88 -4.16
C GLN A 250 3.15 12.60 -4.75
N GLU A 251 3.39 13.62 -5.59
CA GLU A 251 2.31 14.32 -6.28
C GLU A 251 1.50 13.39 -7.18
N SER A 252 2.17 12.49 -7.93
CA SER A 252 1.47 11.50 -8.77
C SER A 252 0.63 10.54 -7.93
N LEU A 253 1.16 10.00 -6.81
CA LEU A 253 0.39 9.16 -5.89
C LEU A 253 -0.83 9.91 -5.33
N ARG A 254 -0.63 11.14 -4.90
CA ARG A 254 -1.68 12.03 -4.41
C ARG A 254 -2.80 12.20 -5.45
N ASN A 255 -2.44 12.55 -6.68
CA ASN A 255 -3.39 12.78 -7.76
C ASN A 255 -4.22 11.53 -8.06
N ILE A 256 -3.57 10.36 -8.16
CA ILE A 256 -4.24 9.08 -8.39
C ILE A 256 -5.28 8.81 -7.29
N LEU A 257 -4.89 8.97 -6.03
CA LEU A 257 -5.77 8.67 -4.88
C LEU A 257 -6.94 9.66 -4.79
N ILE A 258 -6.74 10.95 -5.09
CA ILE A 258 -7.82 11.94 -5.12
C ILE A 258 -8.80 11.64 -6.25
N VAL A 259 -8.29 11.37 -7.47
CA VAL A 259 -9.13 11.03 -8.62
C VAL A 259 -9.93 9.75 -8.33
N PHE A 260 -9.28 8.74 -7.76
CA PHE A 260 -9.95 7.50 -7.34
C PHE A 260 -11.08 7.76 -6.33
N ALA A 261 -10.80 8.52 -5.27
CA ALA A 261 -11.76 8.81 -4.22
C ALA A 261 -12.99 9.57 -4.73
N LYS A 262 -12.78 10.53 -5.65
CA LYS A 262 -13.86 11.31 -6.26
C LYS A 262 -14.70 10.50 -7.24
N LEU A 263 -14.09 9.60 -8.01
CA LEU A 263 -14.81 8.71 -8.93
C LEU A 263 -15.53 7.56 -8.22
N ASN A 264 -15.15 7.24 -6.98
CA ASN A 264 -15.70 6.15 -6.22
C ASN A 264 -16.33 6.62 -4.88
N PRO A 265 -17.41 7.42 -4.89
CA PRO A 265 -17.98 8.02 -3.68
C PRO A 265 -18.52 7.01 -2.67
N GLY A 266 -18.77 5.77 -3.08
CA GLY A 266 -19.21 4.68 -2.19
C GLY A 266 -18.08 4.07 -1.36
N ILE A 267 -16.85 4.06 -1.86
CA ILE A 267 -15.64 3.55 -1.18
C ILE A 267 -14.85 4.72 -0.62
N ARG A 268 -14.63 5.76 -1.44
CA ARG A 268 -13.75 6.90 -1.19
C ARG A 268 -12.28 6.46 -0.99
N TYR A 269 -11.49 7.28 -0.31
CA TYR A 269 -10.16 6.89 0.13
C TYR A 269 -10.23 6.17 1.46
N VAL A 270 -9.57 5.04 1.54
CA VAL A 270 -9.37 4.26 2.76
C VAL A 270 -7.88 4.22 3.05
N GLN A 271 -7.51 4.50 4.31
CA GLN A 271 -6.11 4.45 4.76
C GLN A 271 -5.47 3.10 4.42
N GLY A 272 -4.27 3.15 3.83
CA GLY A 272 -3.56 1.96 3.33
C GLY A 272 -3.66 1.77 1.82
N MET A 273 -4.56 2.46 1.13
CA MET A 273 -4.61 2.45 -0.35
C MET A 273 -3.32 3.00 -0.97
N ASN A 274 -2.62 3.93 -0.29
CA ASN A 274 -1.28 4.41 -0.66
C ASN A 274 -0.25 3.28 -0.72
N GLU A 275 -0.31 2.32 0.22
CA GLU A 275 0.60 1.18 0.28
C GLU A 275 0.37 0.18 -0.88
N ILE A 276 -0.89 -0.01 -1.27
CA ILE A 276 -1.25 -0.85 -2.42
C ILE A 276 -0.87 -0.18 -3.75
N LEU A 277 -0.99 1.14 -3.79
CA LEU A 277 -0.67 1.93 -4.98
C LEU A 277 0.84 1.97 -5.26
N ALA A 278 1.66 2.04 -4.22
CA ALA A 278 3.10 2.25 -4.31
C ALA A 278 3.85 1.21 -5.16
N PRO A 279 3.64 -0.12 -5.03
CA PRO A 279 4.31 -1.11 -5.87
C PRO A 279 3.99 -0.96 -7.36
N ILE A 280 2.73 -0.69 -7.72
CA ILE A 280 2.31 -0.51 -9.11
C ILE A 280 2.99 0.72 -9.71
N PHE A 281 2.91 1.84 -8.99
CA PHE A 281 3.51 3.10 -9.43
C PHE A 281 5.03 2.99 -9.56
N TYR A 282 5.69 2.34 -8.59
CA TYR A 282 7.14 2.11 -8.64
C TYR A 282 7.56 1.34 -9.90
N VAL A 283 6.88 0.24 -10.19
CA VAL A 283 7.19 -0.61 -11.35
C VAL A 283 6.98 0.17 -12.67
N PHE A 284 5.91 0.95 -12.78
CA PHE A 284 5.62 1.67 -14.02
C PHE A 284 6.47 2.94 -14.19
N ARG A 285 6.83 3.60 -13.09
CA ARG A 285 7.66 4.81 -13.14
C ARG A 285 9.13 4.51 -13.41
N ASN A 286 9.58 3.30 -13.09
CA ASN A 286 10.93 2.81 -13.38
C ASN A 286 11.00 2.01 -14.70
N ASP A 287 9.99 2.12 -15.56
CA ASP A 287 10.05 1.53 -16.89
C ASP A 287 11.22 2.16 -17.69
N PRO A 288 12.08 1.36 -18.33
CA PRO A 288 13.21 1.88 -19.12
C PRO A 288 12.75 2.68 -20.35
N ASP A 289 11.53 2.45 -20.84
CA ASP A 289 10.92 3.29 -21.87
C ASP A 289 10.43 4.62 -21.25
N GLY A 290 11.06 5.72 -21.68
CA GLY A 290 10.75 7.06 -21.17
C GLY A 290 9.30 7.50 -21.41
N GLU A 291 8.66 7.07 -22.50
CA GLU A 291 7.24 7.37 -22.77
C GLU A 291 6.34 6.60 -21.82
N MET A 292 6.66 5.34 -21.53
CA MET A 292 5.94 4.53 -20.55
C MET A 292 6.13 5.08 -19.14
N ALA A 293 7.35 5.43 -18.75
CA ALA A 293 7.64 6.04 -17.46
C ALA A 293 6.95 7.40 -17.27
N ALA A 294 6.86 8.22 -18.32
CA ALA A 294 6.16 9.52 -18.28
C ALA A 294 4.64 9.35 -18.10
N ALA A 295 4.06 8.27 -18.63
CA ALA A 295 2.64 7.96 -18.51
C ALA A 295 2.30 7.10 -17.28
N ALA A 296 3.27 6.83 -16.40
CA ALA A 296 3.10 5.94 -15.25
C ALA A 296 1.93 6.34 -14.34
N GLU A 297 1.67 7.63 -14.15
CA GLU A 297 0.55 8.12 -13.33
C GLU A 297 -0.80 7.62 -13.87
N ALA A 298 -1.05 7.80 -15.17
CA ALA A 298 -2.29 7.38 -15.82
C ALA A 298 -2.43 5.85 -15.85
N ASP A 299 -1.35 5.15 -16.24
CA ASP A 299 -1.35 3.70 -16.34
C ASP A 299 -1.57 3.05 -14.95
N THR A 300 -0.95 3.63 -13.91
CA THR A 300 -1.11 3.19 -12.52
C THR A 300 -2.54 3.37 -12.04
N PHE A 301 -3.18 4.49 -12.34
CA PHE A 301 -4.57 4.73 -11.95
C PHE A 301 -5.50 3.60 -12.40
N PHE A 302 -5.46 3.22 -13.67
CA PHE A 302 -6.33 2.16 -14.20
C PHE A 302 -5.97 0.79 -13.62
N CYS A 303 -4.67 0.47 -13.54
CA CYS A 303 -4.23 -0.79 -12.94
C CYS A 303 -4.60 -0.90 -11.46
N PHE A 304 -4.55 0.20 -10.71
CA PHE A 304 -4.99 0.27 -9.33
C PHE A 304 -6.51 0.06 -9.19
N VAL A 305 -7.31 0.66 -10.07
CA VAL A 305 -8.77 0.44 -10.10
C VAL A 305 -9.09 -1.02 -10.38
N GLU A 306 -8.43 -1.64 -11.36
CA GLU A 306 -8.63 -3.07 -11.69
C GLU A 306 -8.22 -3.97 -10.52
N LEU A 307 -7.07 -3.72 -9.89
CA LEU A 307 -6.64 -4.48 -8.71
C LEU A 307 -7.66 -4.37 -7.59
N LEU A 308 -8.08 -3.15 -7.25
CA LEU A 308 -9.06 -2.93 -6.18
C LEU A 308 -10.45 -3.51 -6.52
N SER A 309 -10.79 -3.67 -7.78
CA SER A 309 -12.07 -4.30 -8.15
C SER A 309 -12.20 -5.72 -7.61
N GLY A 310 -11.09 -6.48 -7.57
CA GLY A 310 -11.01 -7.80 -6.97
C GLY A 310 -11.07 -7.84 -5.43
N PHE A 311 -10.85 -6.70 -4.78
CA PHE A 311 -10.85 -6.55 -3.32
C PHE A 311 -11.84 -5.50 -2.82
N ARG A 312 -12.73 -5.02 -3.69
CA ARG A 312 -13.65 -3.92 -3.42
C ARG A 312 -14.43 -4.09 -2.11
N ASP A 313 -14.90 -5.30 -1.87
CA ASP A 313 -15.75 -5.61 -0.73
C ASP A 313 -14.99 -5.54 0.62
N HIS A 314 -13.67 -5.64 0.59
CA HIS A 314 -12.81 -5.46 1.77
C HIS A 314 -12.71 -3.99 2.22
N PHE A 315 -12.95 -3.05 1.31
CA PHE A 315 -12.91 -1.61 1.58
C PHE A 315 -14.30 -0.99 1.79
N CYS A 316 -15.35 -1.79 1.66
CA CYS A 316 -16.72 -1.33 1.85
C CYS A 316 -17.18 -1.65 3.27
N GLN A 317 -17.19 -0.64 4.16
CA GLN A 317 -17.59 -0.78 5.56
C GLN A 317 -18.99 -1.41 5.76
N GLN A 318 -19.89 -1.20 4.79
CA GLN A 318 -21.23 -1.78 4.84
C GLN A 318 -21.22 -3.30 4.68
N LEU A 319 -20.15 -3.84 4.07
CA LEU A 319 -19.97 -5.25 3.80
C LEU A 319 -19.07 -5.97 4.81
N ASP A 320 -18.49 -5.28 5.80
CA ASP A 320 -17.55 -5.87 6.76
C ASP A 320 -18.09 -7.14 7.43
N ASN A 321 -19.39 -7.19 7.70
CA ASN A 321 -20.07 -8.33 8.32
C ASN A 321 -20.80 -9.23 7.32
N SER A 322 -20.64 -9.01 6.03
CA SER A 322 -21.27 -9.82 4.98
C SER A 322 -20.44 -11.05 4.64
N VAL A 323 -21.03 -11.95 3.84
CA VAL A 323 -20.33 -13.15 3.33
C VAL A 323 -19.22 -12.85 2.33
N VAL A 324 -19.13 -11.61 1.83
CA VAL A 324 -18.12 -11.16 0.85
C VAL A 324 -17.12 -10.18 1.47
N GLY A 325 -17.34 -9.71 2.68
CA GLY A 325 -16.49 -8.72 3.35
C GLY A 325 -15.22 -9.32 3.96
N ILE A 326 -14.39 -8.45 4.52
CA ILE A 326 -13.07 -8.82 5.07
C ILE A 326 -13.15 -9.89 6.17
N ARG A 327 -14.20 -9.90 7.00
CA ARG A 327 -14.36 -10.91 8.05
C ARG A 327 -14.54 -12.31 7.46
N SER A 328 -15.31 -12.43 6.37
CA SER A 328 -15.48 -13.70 5.67
C SER A 328 -14.14 -14.20 5.11
N THR A 329 -13.35 -13.31 4.54
CA THR A 329 -12.02 -13.62 4.01
C THR A 329 -11.06 -14.08 5.11
N ILE A 330 -11.08 -13.44 6.29
CA ILE A 330 -10.31 -13.88 7.47
C ILE A 330 -10.79 -15.25 7.96
N THR A 331 -12.11 -15.51 7.94
CA THR A 331 -12.66 -16.82 8.29
C THR A 331 -12.21 -17.91 7.31
N ARG A 332 -12.13 -17.61 6.01
CA ARG A 332 -11.58 -18.54 5.01
C ARG A 332 -10.11 -18.87 5.27
N LEU A 333 -9.30 -17.87 5.68
CA LEU A 333 -7.92 -18.13 6.09
C LEU A 333 -7.85 -19.09 7.29
N SER A 334 -8.70 -18.88 8.30
CA SER A 334 -8.80 -19.76 9.46
C SER A 334 -9.20 -21.20 9.06
N GLN A 335 -10.15 -21.34 8.15
CA GLN A 335 -10.56 -22.64 7.61
C GLN A 335 -9.43 -23.31 6.83
N LEU A 336 -8.73 -22.58 5.97
CA LEU A 336 -7.59 -23.07 5.22
C LEU A 336 -6.47 -23.56 6.16
N LEU A 337 -6.19 -22.82 7.23
CA LEU A 337 -5.23 -23.27 8.25
C LEU A 337 -5.70 -24.56 8.93
N LYS A 338 -6.98 -24.66 9.29
CA LYS A 338 -7.56 -25.85 9.90
C LYS A 338 -7.47 -27.08 9.00
N GLU A 339 -7.68 -26.91 7.71
CA GLU A 339 -7.58 -28.00 6.72
C GLU A 339 -6.15 -28.52 6.56
N HIS A 340 -5.15 -27.64 6.62
CA HIS A 340 -3.77 -28.00 6.37
C HIS A 340 -2.95 -28.26 7.64
N ASP A 341 -3.31 -27.66 8.78
CA ASP A 341 -2.64 -27.84 10.08
C ASP A 341 -3.64 -27.59 11.24
N GLU A 342 -4.47 -28.61 11.51
CA GLU A 342 -5.49 -28.53 12.56
C GLU A 342 -4.87 -28.29 13.95
N GLU A 343 -3.67 -28.85 14.24
CA GLU A 343 -2.99 -28.67 15.52
C GLU A 343 -2.62 -27.19 15.74
N LEU A 344 -2.02 -26.56 14.73
CA LEU A 344 -1.65 -25.15 14.79
C LEU A 344 -2.89 -24.26 14.90
N TRP A 345 -3.94 -24.53 14.09
CA TRP A 345 -5.20 -23.84 14.16
C TRP A 345 -5.80 -23.92 15.57
N ARG A 346 -5.88 -25.11 16.15
CA ARG A 346 -6.44 -25.33 17.50
C ARG A 346 -5.62 -24.61 18.57
N HIS A 347 -4.29 -24.62 18.43
CA HIS A 347 -3.41 -23.90 19.35
C HIS A 347 -3.64 -22.38 19.28
N LEU A 348 -3.73 -21.80 18.10
CA LEU A 348 -3.91 -20.35 17.93
C LEU A 348 -5.30 -19.91 18.36
N GLU A 349 -6.35 -20.52 17.85
CA GLU A 349 -7.72 -19.99 18.01
C GLU A 349 -8.44 -20.51 19.25
N VAL A 350 -8.14 -21.73 19.69
CA VAL A 350 -8.82 -22.35 20.84
C VAL A 350 -8.00 -22.22 22.11
N THR A 351 -6.72 -22.61 22.05
CA THR A 351 -5.86 -22.67 23.25
C THR A 351 -5.36 -21.30 23.66
N THR A 352 -4.66 -20.60 22.77
CA THR A 352 -4.08 -19.27 23.04
C THR A 352 -5.05 -18.12 22.71
N LYS A 353 -6.14 -18.39 22.02
CA LYS A 353 -7.19 -17.42 21.64
C LYS A 353 -6.67 -16.22 20.85
N VAL A 354 -5.64 -16.42 20.04
CA VAL A 354 -5.13 -15.41 19.12
C VAL A 354 -6.08 -15.29 17.95
N ASN A 355 -6.96 -14.27 17.99
CA ASN A 355 -7.93 -14.04 16.92
C ASN A 355 -7.20 -13.62 15.64
N PRO A 356 -7.44 -14.29 14.50
CA PRO A 356 -6.84 -13.95 13.20
C PRO A 356 -7.04 -12.49 12.80
N GLN A 357 -8.09 -11.84 13.25
CA GLN A 357 -8.37 -10.43 12.98
C GLN A 357 -7.25 -9.50 13.46
N PHE A 358 -6.48 -9.86 14.48
CA PHE A 358 -5.41 -9.01 15.04
C PHE A 358 -4.15 -8.95 14.16
N TYR A 359 -3.97 -9.87 13.22
CA TYR A 359 -2.80 -9.92 12.33
C TYR A 359 -3.20 -10.06 10.85
N ALA A 360 -4.11 -10.98 10.51
CA ALA A 360 -4.47 -11.27 9.13
C ALA A 360 -5.23 -10.11 8.45
N PHE A 361 -5.90 -9.26 9.22
CA PHE A 361 -6.57 -8.08 8.70
C PHE A 361 -5.58 -7.22 7.88
N ARG A 362 -4.45 -6.82 8.49
CA ARG A 362 -3.41 -6.02 7.82
C ARG A 362 -2.80 -6.78 6.64
N TRP A 363 -2.50 -8.06 6.80
CA TRP A 363 -1.93 -8.89 5.74
C TRP A 363 -2.81 -8.90 4.49
N ILE A 364 -4.11 -9.07 4.67
CA ILE A 364 -5.08 -9.19 3.58
C ILE A 364 -5.39 -7.83 2.97
N THR A 365 -5.71 -6.83 3.78
CA THR A 365 -6.12 -5.51 3.27
C THR A 365 -4.99 -4.74 2.60
N LEU A 366 -3.75 -4.94 3.01
CA LEU A 366 -2.57 -4.30 2.43
C LEU A 366 -1.80 -5.22 1.47
N LEU A 367 -2.34 -6.38 1.10
CA LEU A 367 -1.71 -7.32 0.17
C LEU A 367 -0.24 -7.61 0.53
N LEU A 368 0.06 -7.75 1.83
CA LEU A 368 1.39 -8.04 2.41
C LEU A 368 2.46 -6.95 2.22
N THR A 369 2.12 -5.76 1.74
CA THR A 369 3.10 -4.67 1.49
C THR A 369 3.85 -4.22 2.74
N GLN A 370 3.27 -4.41 3.93
CA GLN A 370 3.84 -4.02 5.22
C GLN A 370 4.55 -5.16 5.97
N GLU A 371 4.54 -6.37 5.40
CA GLU A 371 5.09 -7.56 6.07
C GLU A 371 6.48 -7.93 5.56
N PHE A 372 6.83 -7.51 4.36
CA PHE A 372 8.07 -7.83 3.67
C PHE A 372 8.78 -6.57 3.18
N ASN A 373 10.07 -6.67 2.90
CA ASN A 373 10.78 -5.58 2.22
C ASN A 373 10.20 -5.38 0.80
N PHE A 374 10.49 -4.23 0.22
CA PHE A 374 9.85 -3.82 -1.03
C PHE A 374 10.13 -4.78 -2.21
N ALA A 375 11.36 -5.28 -2.33
CA ALA A 375 11.73 -6.22 -3.40
C ALA A 375 11.01 -7.57 -3.25
N ASP A 376 10.94 -8.10 -2.03
CA ASP A 376 10.20 -9.31 -1.70
C ASP A 376 8.71 -9.14 -1.97
N CYS A 377 8.16 -7.96 -1.65
CA CYS A 377 6.77 -7.63 -1.95
C CYS A 377 6.49 -7.69 -3.46
N LEU A 378 7.36 -7.13 -4.31
CA LEU A 378 7.20 -7.21 -5.77
C LEU A 378 7.19 -8.67 -6.27
N HIS A 379 8.04 -9.51 -5.69
CA HIS A 379 8.09 -10.94 -6.05
C HIS A 379 6.80 -11.68 -5.62
N ILE A 380 6.28 -11.40 -4.44
CA ILE A 380 4.99 -11.94 -3.99
C ILE A 380 3.88 -11.48 -4.95
N TRP A 381 3.88 -10.21 -5.35
CA TRP A 381 2.87 -9.66 -6.24
C TRP A 381 2.93 -10.26 -7.66
N ASP A 382 4.12 -10.59 -8.18
CA ASP A 382 4.24 -11.33 -9.44
C ASP A 382 3.40 -12.62 -9.39
N THR A 383 3.46 -13.35 -8.26
CA THR A 383 2.70 -14.57 -8.05
C THR A 383 1.21 -14.29 -7.83
N LEU A 384 0.85 -13.29 -7.01
CA LEU A 384 -0.55 -12.91 -6.74
C LEU A 384 -1.29 -12.54 -8.02
N LEU A 385 -0.72 -11.66 -8.83
CA LEU A 385 -1.32 -11.17 -10.07
C LEU A 385 -1.40 -12.24 -11.15
N SER A 386 -0.55 -13.25 -11.07
CA SER A 386 -0.50 -14.35 -12.04
C SER A 386 -1.57 -15.42 -11.81
N ASP A 387 -2.28 -15.42 -10.69
CA ASP A 387 -3.29 -16.44 -10.42
C ASP A 387 -4.51 -16.27 -11.35
N PRO A 388 -4.87 -17.32 -12.13
CA PRO A 388 -6.04 -17.24 -13.00
C PRO A 388 -7.37 -17.14 -12.25
N GLU A 389 -7.42 -17.61 -11.00
CA GLU A 389 -8.60 -17.53 -10.12
C GLU A 389 -8.72 -16.17 -9.41
N GLY A 390 -7.72 -15.31 -9.62
CA GLY A 390 -7.63 -14.00 -9.01
C GLY A 390 -6.67 -13.96 -7.80
N PRO A 391 -6.18 -12.78 -7.45
CA PRO A 391 -5.11 -12.62 -6.47
C PRO A 391 -5.51 -13.02 -5.04
N GLN A 392 -6.80 -13.04 -4.71
CA GLN A 392 -7.29 -13.31 -3.36
C GLN A 392 -6.99 -14.72 -2.89
N GLU A 393 -7.17 -15.73 -3.75
CA GLU A 393 -6.91 -17.12 -3.37
C GLU A 393 -5.42 -17.37 -3.11
N THR A 394 -4.56 -16.86 -3.96
CA THR A 394 -3.11 -16.91 -3.74
C THR A 394 -2.71 -16.15 -2.49
N LEU A 395 -3.29 -14.99 -2.22
CA LEU A 395 -3.03 -14.22 -1.00
C LEU A 395 -3.36 -15.03 0.26
N LEU A 396 -4.51 -15.70 0.31
CA LEU A 396 -4.88 -16.55 1.44
C LEU A 396 -3.94 -17.74 1.63
N ARG A 397 -3.49 -18.37 0.53
CA ARG A 397 -2.50 -19.44 0.58
C ARG A 397 -1.15 -18.95 1.10
N VAL A 398 -0.71 -17.75 0.68
CA VAL A 398 0.53 -17.13 1.19
C VAL A 398 0.38 -16.81 2.69
N CYS A 399 -0.72 -16.23 3.12
CA CYS A 399 -0.98 -15.97 4.54
C CYS A 399 -0.99 -17.28 5.37
N CYS A 400 -1.60 -18.34 4.86
CA CYS A 400 -1.58 -19.67 5.52
C CYS A 400 -0.16 -20.25 5.57
N ALA A 401 0.61 -20.15 4.49
CA ALA A 401 1.99 -20.59 4.44
C ALA A 401 2.88 -19.81 5.43
N MET A 402 2.63 -18.51 5.63
CA MET A 402 3.31 -17.71 6.65
C MET A 402 3.10 -18.31 8.04
N LEU A 403 1.90 -18.72 8.40
CA LEU A 403 1.60 -19.37 9.68
C LEU A 403 2.33 -20.70 9.81
N ILE A 404 2.29 -21.54 8.77
CA ILE A 404 2.92 -22.86 8.75
C ILE A 404 4.46 -22.76 8.87
N LEU A 405 5.09 -21.80 8.22
CA LEU A 405 6.55 -21.63 8.28
C LEU A 405 7.06 -21.25 9.67
N VAL A 406 6.27 -20.57 10.47
CA VAL A 406 6.63 -20.22 11.86
C VAL A 406 5.97 -21.15 12.90
N ARG A 407 5.38 -22.27 12.45
CA ARG A 407 4.64 -23.25 13.26
C ARG A 407 5.29 -23.56 14.59
N ARG A 408 6.58 -23.94 14.58
CA ARG A 408 7.29 -24.36 15.79
C ARG A 408 7.34 -23.25 16.85
N ARG A 409 7.53 -22.01 16.40
CA ARG A 409 7.56 -20.83 17.29
C ARG A 409 6.18 -20.52 17.84
N LEU A 410 5.13 -20.66 17.00
CA LEU A 410 3.75 -20.42 17.40
C LEU A 410 3.27 -21.47 18.43
N LEU A 411 3.56 -22.75 18.21
CA LEU A 411 3.18 -23.82 19.15
C LEU A 411 3.89 -23.71 20.51
N ALA A 412 5.08 -23.13 20.55
CA ALA A 412 5.82 -22.89 21.79
C ALA A 412 5.39 -21.59 22.50
N GLY A 413 4.64 -20.72 21.85
CA GLY A 413 4.27 -19.40 22.34
C GLY A 413 2.91 -19.37 23.07
N ASP A 414 2.77 -18.41 23.96
CA ASP A 414 1.49 -18.00 24.55
C ASP A 414 0.78 -16.95 23.65
N PHE A 415 -0.35 -16.40 24.12
CA PHE A 415 -1.10 -15.35 23.42
C PHE A 415 -0.20 -14.17 23.03
N THR A 416 0.57 -13.65 24.00
CA THR A 416 1.37 -12.42 23.80
C THR A 416 2.53 -12.65 22.83
N ALA A 417 3.27 -13.76 23.02
CA ALA A 417 4.37 -14.14 22.15
C ALA A 417 3.91 -14.40 20.71
N ASN A 418 2.79 -15.12 20.54
CA ASN A 418 2.22 -15.43 19.25
C ASN A 418 1.71 -14.18 18.54
N LEU A 419 0.98 -13.31 19.24
CA LEU A 419 0.49 -12.06 18.68
C LEU A 419 1.65 -11.15 18.25
N LYS A 420 2.68 -10.99 19.11
CA LYS A 420 3.87 -10.21 18.77
C LYS A 420 4.61 -10.77 17.53
N LEU A 421 4.74 -12.09 17.44
CA LEU A 421 5.38 -12.75 16.31
C LEU A 421 4.62 -12.50 14.99
N LEU A 422 3.28 -12.57 15.03
CA LEU A 422 2.44 -12.41 13.84
C LEU A 422 2.27 -10.95 13.42
N GLN A 423 2.34 -10.02 14.37
CA GLN A 423 2.32 -8.58 14.06
C GLN A 423 3.67 -8.06 13.56
N ASN A 424 4.76 -8.76 13.88
CA ASN A 424 6.11 -8.46 13.40
C ASN A 424 6.70 -9.72 12.76
N TYR A 425 6.19 -10.04 11.58
CA TYR A 425 6.55 -11.27 10.90
C TYR A 425 8.06 -11.31 10.60
N PRO A 426 8.77 -12.42 10.90
CA PRO A 426 10.21 -12.50 10.73
C PRO A 426 10.59 -12.56 9.24
N SER A 427 11.78 -12.07 8.91
CA SER A 427 12.35 -12.24 7.57
C SER A 427 12.33 -13.71 7.16
N THR A 428 11.88 -13.97 5.94
CA THR A 428 11.62 -15.32 5.42
C THR A 428 12.11 -15.40 3.98
N ASN A 429 12.59 -16.57 3.58
CA ASN A 429 12.91 -16.81 2.18
C ASN A 429 11.62 -16.84 1.34
N ILE A 430 11.46 -15.89 0.44
CA ILE A 430 10.23 -15.70 -0.33
C ILE A 430 9.99 -16.86 -1.29
N SER A 431 11.01 -17.39 -1.96
CA SER A 431 10.86 -18.53 -2.84
C SER A 431 10.33 -19.75 -2.09
N HIS A 432 10.81 -19.95 -0.84
CA HIS A 432 10.31 -21.03 0.00
C HIS A 432 8.87 -20.78 0.48
N LEU A 433 8.53 -19.54 0.83
CA LEU A 433 7.17 -19.14 1.20
C LEU A 433 6.19 -19.42 0.05
N LEU A 434 6.52 -18.97 -1.17
CA LEU A 434 5.69 -19.17 -2.34
C LEU A 434 5.60 -20.65 -2.74
N TYR A 435 6.68 -21.41 -2.58
CA TYR A 435 6.65 -22.86 -2.77
C TYR A 435 5.67 -23.54 -1.80
N VAL A 436 5.71 -23.20 -0.51
CA VAL A 436 4.76 -23.73 0.48
C VAL A 436 3.34 -23.31 0.14
N ALA A 437 3.11 -22.02 -0.17
CA ALA A 437 1.80 -21.53 -0.57
C ALA A 437 1.22 -22.25 -1.79
N ASN A 438 2.06 -22.58 -2.78
CA ASN A 438 1.62 -23.34 -3.95
C ASN A 438 1.26 -24.81 -3.60
N LYS A 439 1.90 -25.41 -2.60
CA LYS A 439 1.57 -26.73 -2.07
C LYS A 439 0.20 -26.79 -1.39
N LEU A 440 -0.29 -25.65 -0.88
CA LEU A 440 -1.62 -25.54 -0.26
C LEU A 440 -2.74 -25.40 -1.28
N ARG A 441 -2.42 -25.41 -2.57
CA ARG A 441 -3.43 -25.47 -3.63
C ARG A 441 -4.10 -26.85 -3.60
N THR A 442 -5.36 -26.89 -3.22
CA THR A 442 -6.16 -28.11 -3.33
C THR A 442 -6.20 -28.51 -4.79
N GLN A 443 -5.72 -29.73 -5.09
CA GLN A 443 -5.93 -30.28 -6.43
C GLN A 443 -7.45 -30.45 -6.60
N PRO A 444 -8.03 -30.04 -7.73
CA PRO A 444 -9.41 -30.43 -8.02
C PRO A 444 -9.47 -31.95 -7.91
N SER A 445 -10.34 -32.44 -7.03
CA SER A 445 -10.65 -33.84 -6.90
C SER A 445 -11.11 -34.30 -8.29
N GLY A 446 -10.26 -35.07 -9.00
CA GLY A 446 -10.54 -35.59 -10.32
C GLY A 446 -11.69 -36.64 -10.28
#